data_a7830860138748676d7a3f9d1b2700a9
#
_entry.id   a7830860138748676d7a3f9d1b2700a9
#
_cell.length_a   1.000
_cell.length_b   1.000
_cell.length_c   1.000
_cell.angle_alpha   90.00
_cell.angle_beta   90.00
_cell.angle_gamma   90.00
#
_symmetry.space_group_name_H-M   'P 1'
#
loop_
_entity.id
_entity.type
_entity.pdbx_description
1 polymer ?
#
loop_
_entity_poly.entity_id
_entity_poly.type
_entity_poly.pdbx_seq_one_letter_code
_entity_poly.pdbx_strand_id
1 'polypeptide(L)'
;MKRTTISVLKITGFILLITLTSCSVNRANVDDSLKKYFDDNKVDGCFTMFNNADGKVTVYNLSMDTARVLPASTFKIVNSLIGLETGVITDEKMVIKWDGIKRSNEDWNKDLTMLEAFKTSCVPYYQEVARRIGKDTMKLWIDSLSYGNKNLGDKIDTFWLDNHLKISPDEQLGLMKRLYFDQLPFQKRTQQIVRDAMLQEDNTAYSLSYKTGWGFDEKNNNIGWIVGWIEENKHPYFFVTLVKSADPAIDMKAVRLNITKGILKQLGFFNGRM
;
A
#
# COMPACT_ATOMS: atom_id res chain seq x y z
N MET A 1 72.37 -52.15 -1.94
CA MET A 1 72.15 -50.69 -1.83
C MET A 1 70.79 -50.35 -2.38
N LYS A 2 69.79 -50.10 -1.49
CA LYS A 2 68.45 -49.68 -1.90
C LYS A 2 68.34 -48.16 -1.71
N ARG A 3 68.10 -47.42 -2.81
CA ARG A 3 67.83 -45.97 -2.79
C ARG A 3 66.35 -45.75 -2.50
N THR A 4 66.08 -45.08 -1.40
CA THR A 4 64.74 -44.64 -0.99
C THR A 4 64.46 -43.28 -1.63
N THR A 5 63.46 -43.19 -2.47
CA THR A 5 62.99 -41.94 -3.11
C THR A 5 61.94 -41.33 -2.21
N ILE A 6 62.21 -40.14 -1.70
CA ILE A 6 61.24 -39.35 -0.90
C ILE A 6 60.40 -38.52 -1.88
N SER A 7 59.09 -38.80 -1.93
CA SER A 7 58.12 -38.04 -2.71
C SER A 7 57.64 -36.84 -1.90
N VAL A 8 57.90 -35.62 -2.40
CA VAL A 8 57.44 -34.37 -1.77
C VAL A 8 56.03 -34.05 -2.32
N LEU A 9 55.08 -34.17 -1.42
CA LEU A 9 53.67 -33.81 -1.72
C LEU A 9 53.51 -32.26 -1.60
N LYS A 10 53.30 -31.60 -2.75
CA LYS A 10 52.96 -30.17 -2.81
C LYS A 10 51.49 -29.99 -2.44
N ILE A 11 51.23 -29.45 -1.25
CA ILE A 11 49.91 -28.99 -0.81
C ILE A 11 49.67 -27.60 -1.41
N THR A 12 48.87 -27.50 -2.46
CA THR A 12 48.41 -26.22 -3.02
C THR A 12 47.20 -25.74 -2.18
N GLY A 13 47.44 -24.79 -1.27
CA GLY A 13 46.36 -24.19 -0.49
C GLY A 13 45.45 -23.33 -1.39
N PHE A 14 44.19 -23.72 -1.53
CA PHE A 14 43.17 -22.93 -2.19
C PHE A 14 42.63 -21.91 -1.19
N ILE A 15 43.06 -20.65 -1.31
CA ILE A 15 42.50 -19.54 -0.52
C ILE A 15 41.14 -19.19 -1.07
N LEU A 16 40.07 -19.62 -0.41
CA LEU A 16 38.68 -19.24 -0.71
C LEU A 16 38.47 -17.79 -0.25
N LEU A 17 38.49 -16.87 -1.21
CA LEU A 17 38.19 -15.44 -0.96
C LEU A 17 36.68 -15.32 -0.75
N ILE A 18 36.21 -15.31 0.51
CA ILE A 18 34.82 -15.02 0.87
C ILE A 18 34.63 -13.51 0.73
N THR A 19 34.07 -13.07 -0.39
CA THR A 19 33.57 -11.71 -0.54
C THR A 19 32.33 -11.55 0.32
N LEU A 20 32.45 -10.93 1.48
CA LEU A 20 31.34 -10.46 2.29
C LEU A 20 30.63 -9.36 1.48
N THR A 21 29.58 -9.71 0.73
CA THR A 21 28.64 -8.73 0.23
C THR A 21 27.94 -8.11 1.43
N SER A 22 28.41 -6.94 1.84
CA SER A 22 27.72 -6.11 2.82
C SER A 22 26.35 -5.75 2.23
N CYS A 23 25.30 -6.41 2.71
CA CYS A 23 23.95 -5.88 2.55
C CYS A 23 23.93 -4.52 3.24
N SER A 24 23.87 -3.45 2.45
CA SER A 24 23.60 -2.12 3.00
C SER A 24 22.21 -2.18 3.63
N VAL A 25 22.16 -2.18 4.96
CA VAL A 25 20.89 -1.98 5.68
C VAL A 25 20.43 -0.57 5.30
N ASN A 26 19.38 -0.47 4.48
CA ASN A 26 18.75 0.81 4.18
C ASN A 26 18.27 1.42 5.49
N ARG A 27 19.02 2.39 6.01
CA ARG A 27 18.61 3.13 7.20
C ARG A 27 17.53 4.11 6.77
N ALA A 28 16.36 4.01 7.40
CA ALA A 28 15.32 5.01 7.25
C ALA A 28 15.87 6.37 7.71
N ASN A 29 15.71 7.39 6.87
CA ASN A 29 16.01 8.77 7.24
C ASN A 29 14.77 9.36 7.91
N VAL A 30 14.86 9.61 9.22
CA VAL A 30 13.78 10.28 9.96
C VAL A 30 13.81 11.78 9.64
N ASP A 31 12.73 12.31 9.12
CA ASP A 31 12.58 13.73 8.76
C ASP A 31 11.49 14.41 9.61
N ASP A 32 11.91 14.98 10.73
CA ASP A 32 11.01 15.69 11.63
C ASP A 32 10.52 17.05 11.07
N SER A 33 11.09 17.56 9.98
CA SER A 33 10.60 18.77 9.32
C SER A 33 9.19 18.60 8.74
N LEU A 34 8.77 17.35 8.51
CA LEU A 34 7.45 16.99 8.02
C LEU A 34 6.35 17.11 9.11
N LYS A 35 6.75 17.17 10.38
CA LYS A 35 5.82 17.31 11.54
C LYS A 35 4.83 18.45 11.39
N LYS A 36 5.28 19.58 10.85
CA LYS A 36 4.45 20.78 10.67
C LYS A 36 3.15 20.52 9.91
N TYR A 37 3.16 19.62 8.93
CA TYR A 37 1.95 19.30 8.14
C TYR A 37 0.86 18.65 8.99
N PHE A 38 1.25 17.89 10.00
CA PHE A 38 0.33 17.25 10.95
C PHE A 38 -0.10 18.25 12.03
N ASP A 39 0.85 19.02 12.60
CA ASP A 39 0.57 20.03 13.62
C ASP A 39 -0.39 21.13 13.12
N ASP A 40 -0.17 21.66 11.92
CA ASP A 40 -0.99 22.69 11.28
C ASP A 40 -2.45 22.22 11.08
N ASN A 41 -2.65 20.92 10.90
CA ASN A 41 -3.96 20.28 10.77
C ASN A 41 -4.49 19.72 12.11
N LYS A 42 -3.76 19.90 13.24
CA LYS A 42 -4.11 19.41 14.59
C LYS A 42 -4.42 17.90 14.61
N VAL A 43 -3.60 17.11 13.95
CA VAL A 43 -3.75 15.66 13.85
C VAL A 43 -2.43 14.95 14.19
N ASP A 44 -2.55 13.70 14.62
CA ASP A 44 -1.42 12.77 14.66
C ASP A 44 -1.30 12.05 13.33
N GLY A 45 -0.10 11.50 13.06
CA GLY A 45 0.07 10.72 11.84
C GLY A 45 1.52 10.35 11.57
N CYS A 46 1.72 9.71 10.43
CA CYS A 46 3.04 9.48 9.86
C CYS A 46 3.01 9.64 8.34
N PHE A 47 4.18 9.85 7.80
CA PHE A 47 4.45 9.80 6.37
C PHE A 47 5.68 8.95 6.13
N THR A 48 5.61 8.05 5.14
CA THR A 48 6.76 7.29 4.69
C THR A 48 6.85 7.32 3.18
N MET A 49 8.07 7.42 2.66
CA MET A 49 8.35 7.41 1.21
C MET A 49 9.59 6.58 0.91
N PHE A 50 9.48 5.73 -0.10
CA PHE A 50 10.61 5.01 -0.68
C PHE A 50 10.96 5.60 -2.05
N ASN A 51 12.19 6.10 -2.18
CA ASN A 51 12.76 6.53 -3.45
C ASN A 51 13.35 5.32 -4.17
N ASN A 52 12.75 4.92 -5.28
CA ASN A 52 13.23 3.74 -6.03
C ASN A 52 14.54 3.99 -6.80
N ALA A 53 14.94 5.24 -7.03
CA ALA A 53 16.16 5.55 -7.74
C ALA A 53 17.42 5.28 -6.90
N ASP A 54 17.39 5.60 -5.60
CA ASP A 54 18.54 5.47 -4.71
C ASP A 54 18.31 4.55 -3.50
N GLY A 55 17.10 3.97 -3.39
CA GLY A 55 16.73 3.04 -2.32
C GLY A 55 16.54 3.69 -0.95
N LYS A 56 16.50 5.02 -0.86
CA LYS A 56 16.31 5.72 0.42
C LYS A 56 14.86 5.67 0.88
N VAL A 57 14.69 5.54 2.19
CA VAL A 57 13.41 5.67 2.87
C VAL A 57 13.42 6.95 3.69
N THR A 58 12.45 7.84 3.46
CA THR A 58 12.18 9.02 4.29
C THR A 58 10.95 8.73 5.14
N VAL A 59 11.06 8.92 6.46
CA VAL A 59 9.98 8.65 7.41
C VAL A 59 9.80 9.83 8.36
N TYR A 60 8.57 10.24 8.57
CA TYR A 60 8.15 11.02 9.72
C TYR A 60 7.34 10.12 10.66
N ASN A 61 7.63 10.15 11.96
CA ASN A 61 6.99 9.37 13.02
C ASN A 61 7.10 7.85 12.83
N LEU A 62 8.30 7.34 13.00
CA LEU A 62 8.62 5.92 12.84
C LEU A 62 7.76 4.99 13.72
N SER A 63 7.35 5.44 14.90
CA SER A 63 6.51 4.63 15.79
C SER A 63 5.12 4.36 15.22
N MET A 64 4.53 5.32 14.51
CA MET A 64 3.27 5.13 13.80
C MET A 64 3.46 4.39 12.47
N ASP A 65 4.62 4.54 11.83
CA ASP A 65 4.94 3.87 10.56
C ASP A 65 4.92 2.34 10.71
N THR A 66 5.33 1.83 11.85
CA THR A 66 5.36 0.39 12.15
C THR A 66 4.12 -0.12 12.90
N ALA A 67 3.25 0.77 13.37
CA ALA A 67 2.04 0.41 14.08
C ALA A 67 0.93 -0.02 13.14
N ARG A 68 0.31 -1.18 13.39
CA ARG A 68 -0.80 -1.69 12.58
C ARG A 68 -2.13 -1.10 13.01
N VAL A 69 -2.87 -0.55 12.05
CA VAL A 69 -4.25 -0.07 12.22
C VAL A 69 -5.15 -0.63 11.10
N LEU A 70 -6.48 -0.44 11.19
CA LEU A 70 -7.39 -0.92 10.16
C LEU A 70 -7.04 -0.31 8.79
N PRO A 71 -7.06 -1.09 7.70
CA PRO A 71 -6.75 -0.58 6.36
C PRO A 71 -7.89 0.27 5.78
N ALA A 72 -9.10 0.11 6.27
CA ALA A 72 -10.28 0.74 5.70
C ALA A 72 -10.34 0.54 4.17
N SER A 73 -10.66 1.58 3.40
CA SER A 73 -10.80 1.47 1.95
C SER A 73 -9.51 1.27 1.16
N THR A 74 -8.32 1.29 1.78
CA THR A 74 -7.09 0.86 1.09
C THR A 74 -7.11 -0.64 0.79
N PHE A 75 -7.84 -1.44 1.59
CA PHE A 75 -8.03 -2.87 1.34
C PHE A 75 -8.71 -3.16 -0.01
N LYS A 76 -9.43 -2.20 -0.60
CA LYS A 76 -10.02 -2.36 -1.94
C LYS A 76 -8.99 -2.68 -3.02
N ILE A 77 -7.72 -2.28 -2.84
CA ILE A 77 -6.62 -2.69 -3.73
C ILE A 77 -6.53 -4.23 -3.74
N VAL A 78 -6.38 -4.83 -2.56
CA VAL A 78 -6.24 -6.30 -2.41
C VAL A 78 -7.54 -7.02 -2.76
N ASN A 79 -8.69 -6.49 -2.37
CA ASN A 79 -9.99 -7.06 -2.69
C ASN A 79 -10.21 -7.10 -4.22
N SER A 80 -9.81 -6.05 -4.95
CA SER A 80 -9.85 -6.02 -6.42
C SER A 80 -8.89 -7.03 -7.04
N LEU A 81 -7.65 -7.11 -6.55
CA LEU A 81 -6.67 -8.10 -7.02
C LEU A 81 -7.20 -9.52 -6.87
N ILE A 82 -7.73 -9.87 -5.70
CA ILE A 82 -8.29 -11.20 -5.45
C ILE A 82 -9.54 -11.45 -6.30
N GLY A 83 -10.45 -10.46 -6.38
CA GLY A 83 -11.67 -10.58 -7.18
C GLY A 83 -11.40 -10.81 -8.66
N LEU A 84 -10.42 -10.10 -9.25
CA LEU A 84 -10.00 -10.27 -10.63
C LEU A 84 -9.29 -11.61 -10.86
N GLU A 85 -8.39 -12.00 -9.94
CA GLU A 85 -7.64 -13.25 -10.07
C GLU A 85 -8.51 -14.49 -9.97
N THR A 86 -9.54 -14.44 -9.13
CA THR A 86 -10.49 -15.55 -8.92
C THR A 86 -11.64 -15.56 -9.93
N GLY A 87 -11.72 -14.56 -10.83
CA GLY A 87 -12.80 -14.41 -11.80
C GLY A 87 -14.14 -13.96 -11.20
N VAL A 88 -14.17 -13.59 -9.92
CA VAL A 88 -15.34 -12.95 -9.26
C VAL A 88 -15.60 -11.57 -9.86
N ILE A 89 -14.56 -10.88 -10.25
CA ILE A 89 -14.58 -9.69 -11.10
C ILE A 89 -13.96 -10.07 -12.43
N THR A 90 -14.69 -9.87 -13.55
CA THR A 90 -14.21 -10.21 -14.90
C THR A 90 -13.20 -9.19 -15.42
N ASP A 91 -13.50 -7.91 -15.20
CA ASP A 91 -12.69 -6.76 -15.62
C ASP A 91 -13.12 -5.48 -14.89
N GLU A 92 -12.50 -4.34 -15.25
CA GLU A 92 -12.83 -3.03 -14.69
C GLU A 92 -14.23 -2.51 -15.01
N LYS A 93 -14.91 -3.11 -16.00
CA LYS A 93 -16.26 -2.72 -16.45
C LYS A 93 -17.37 -3.58 -15.85
N MET A 94 -17.00 -4.66 -15.11
CA MET A 94 -18.01 -5.53 -14.50
C MET A 94 -18.90 -4.75 -13.54
N VAL A 95 -20.22 -4.79 -13.81
CA VAL A 95 -21.23 -4.10 -13.02
C VAL A 95 -21.75 -4.98 -11.90
N ILE A 96 -21.80 -4.45 -10.68
CA ILE A 96 -22.64 -4.98 -9.60
C ILE A 96 -23.83 -4.02 -9.45
N LYS A 97 -25.03 -4.58 -9.51
CA LYS A 97 -26.27 -3.82 -9.35
C LYS A 97 -26.40 -3.27 -7.93
N TRP A 98 -26.94 -2.07 -7.85
CA TRP A 98 -27.30 -1.47 -6.58
C TRP A 98 -28.36 -2.32 -5.85
N ASP A 99 -28.20 -2.45 -4.55
CA ASP A 99 -29.10 -3.24 -3.70
C ASP A 99 -30.42 -2.51 -3.33
N GLY A 100 -30.64 -1.31 -3.87
CA GLY A 100 -31.83 -0.48 -3.60
C GLY A 100 -31.77 0.25 -2.24
N ILE A 101 -30.75 0.07 -1.44
CA ILE A 101 -30.61 0.71 -0.12
C ILE A 101 -29.98 2.09 -0.29
N LYS A 102 -30.74 3.15 0.00
CA LYS A 102 -30.25 4.54 -0.07
C LYS A 102 -29.26 4.82 1.09
N ARG A 103 -28.06 5.26 0.72
CA ARG A 103 -26.98 5.63 1.64
C ARG A 103 -26.70 7.11 1.56
N SER A 104 -26.04 7.70 2.57
CA SER A 104 -25.66 9.11 2.63
C SER A 104 -24.69 9.53 1.52
N ASN A 105 -23.85 8.60 1.02
CA ASN A 105 -23.02 8.85 -0.13
C ASN A 105 -23.81 8.54 -1.41
N GLU A 106 -24.27 9.57 -2.10
CA GLU A 106 -25.11 9.45 -3.30
C GLU A 106 -24.42 8.70 -4.44
N ASP A 107 -23.08 8.75 -4.55
CA ASP A 107 -22.32 8.02 -5.57
C ASP A 107 -22.46 6.49 -5.44
N TRP A 108 -22.95 6.00 -4.30
CA TRP A 108 -23.11 4.56 -4.03
C TRP A 108 -24.53 4.05 -4.33
N ASN A 109 -25.48 4.97 -4.64
CA ASN A 109 -26.91 4.68 -4.80
C ASN A 109 -27.28 4.42 -6.27
N LYS A 110 -26.44 3.67 -6.98
CA LYS A 110 -26.64 3.29 -8.40
C LYS A 110 -25.84 2.03 -8.72
N ASP A 111 -26.14 1.45 -9.87
CA ASP A 111 -25.30 0.39 -10.45
C ASP A 111 -23.90 0.94 -10.70
N LEU A 112 -22.86 0.20 -10.34
CA LEU A 112 -21.47 0.64 -10.49
C LEU A 112 -20.64 -0.44 -11.17
N THR A 113 -19.77 0.01 -12.08
CA THR A 113 -18.64 -0.81 -12.56
C THR A 113 -17.58 -0.96 -11.45
N MET A 114 -16.67 -1.94 -11.61
CA MET A 114 -15.53 -2.10 -10.70
C MET A 114 -14.70 -0.81 -10.61
N LEU A 115 -14.42 -0.16 -11.73
CA LEU A 115 -13.64 1.08 -11.77
C LEU A 115 -14.35 2.23 -11.03
N GLU A 116 -15.64 2.44 -11.29
CA GLU A 116 -16.43 3.46 -10.58
C GLU A 116 -16.50 3.20 -9.08
N ALA A 117 -16.74 1.94 -8.67
CA ALA A 117 -16.78 1.55 -7.28
C ALA A 117 -15.41 1.74 -6.57
N PHE A 118 -14.30 1.49 -7.29
CA PHE A 118 -12.96 1.75 -6.78
C PHE A 118 -12.70 3.25 -6.58
N LYS A 119 -13.03 4.07 -7.60
CA LYS A 119 -12.87 5.53 -7.58
C LYS A 119 -13.72 6.21 -6.50
N THR A 120 -15.00 5.86 -6.39
CA THR A 120 -15.92 6.38 -5.37
C THR A 120 -15.75 5.71 -4.00
N SER A 121 -14.86 4.71 -3.92
CA SER A 121 -14.62 3.93 -2.69
C SER A 121 -15.87 3.24 -2.15
N CYS A 122 -16.75 2.75 -3.03
CA CYS A 122 -18.04 2.16 -2.70
C CYS A 122 -17.87 0.93 -1.80
N VAL A 123 -18.36 1.04 -0.55
CA VAL A 123 -18.26 -0.06 0.44
C VAL A 123 -19.19 -1.20 0.05
N PRO A 124 -20.49 -0.99 -0.25
CA PRO A 124 -21.40 -2.08 -0.60
C PRO A 124 -20.94 -2.93 -1.79
N TYR A 125 -20.38 -2.32 -2.84
CA TYR A 125 -19.80 -3.07 -3.96
C TYR A 125 -18.73 -4.06 -3.49
N TYR A 126 -17.77 -3.59 -2.68
CA TYR A 126 -16.66 -4.42 -2.21
C TYR A 126 -17.05 -5.41 -1.11
N GLN A 127 -18.12 -5.16 -0.39
CA GLN A 127 -18.75 -6.15 0.49
C GLN A 127 -19.33 -7.32 -0.32
N GLU A 128 -20.01 -7.03 -1.42
CA GLU A 128 -20.52 -8.05 -2.32
C GLU A 128 -19.38 -8.85 -3.00
N VAL A 129 -18.33 -8.18 -3.45
CA VAL A 129 -17.14 -8.84 -3.98
C VAL A 129 -16.53 -9.80 -2.94
N ALA A 130 -16.35 -9.34 -1.70
CA ALA A 130 -15.80 -10.18 -0.64
C ALA A 130 -16.69 -11.41 -0.32
N ARG A 131 -18.01 -11.24 -0.31
CA ARG A 131 -18.95 -12.37 -0.15
C ARG A 131 -18.83 -13.39 -1.28
N ARG A 132 -18.70 -12.95 -2.53
CA ARG A 132 -18.52 -13.82 -3.69
C ARG A 132 -17.17 -14.54 -3.70
N ILE A 133 -16.09 -13.89 -3.24
CA ILE A 133 -14.76 -14.51 -3.06
C ILE A 133 -14.85 -15.61 -2.01
N GLY A 134 -15.57 -15.38 -0.91
CA GLY A 134 -15.69 -16.31 0.20
C GLY A 134 -14.50 -16.28 1.16
N LYS A 135 -14.73 -16.78 2.39
CA LYS A 135 -13.79 -16.66 3.51
C LYS A 135 -12.49 -17.42 3.28
N ASP A 136 -12.59 -18.66 2.80
CA ASP A 136 -11.42 -19.55 2.65
C ASP A 136 -10.49 -19.02 1.55
N THR A 137 -11.04 -18.63 0.40
CA THR A 137 -10.27 -18.02 -0.71
C THR A 137 -9.64 -16.71 -0.29
N MET A 138 -10.39 -15.83 0.39
CA MET A 138 -9.87 -14.57 0.91
C MET A 138 -8.70 -14.81 1.88
N LYS A 139 -8.86 -15.78 2.80
CA LYS A 139 -7.81 -16.12 3.77
C LYS A 139 -6.53 -16.62 3.08
N LEU A 140 -6.67 -17.47 2.08
CA LEU A 140 -5.54 -18.01 1.32
C LEU A 140 -4.71 -16.90 0.66
N TRP A 141 -5.38 -15.91 0.06
CA TRP A 141 -4.71 -14.77 -0.57
C TRP A 141 -4.10 -13.81 0.45
N ILE A 142 -4.78 -13.52 1.55
CA ILE A 142 -4.25 -12.68 2.64
C ILE A 142 -2.98 -13.31 3.24
N ASP A 143 -2.95 -14.64 3.40
CA ASP A 143 -1.77 -15.35 3.88
C ASP A 143 -0.62 -15.32 2.86
N SER A 144 -0.91 -15.57 1.59
CA SER A 144 0.05 -15.54 0.48
C SER A 144 0.71 -14.16 0.34
N LEU A 145 -0.07 -13.09 0.50
CA LEU A 145 0.42 -11.71 0.46
C LEU A 145 1.19 -11.32 1.71
N SER A 146 1.08 -12.09 2.79
CA SER A 146 1.51 -11.70 4.15
C SER A 146 0.93 -10.33 4.55
N TYR A 147 -0.37 -10.12 4.29
CA TYR A 147 -1.02 -8.83 4.50
C TYR A 147 -1.33 -8.59 5.98
N GLY A 148 -0.59 -7.66 6.58
CA GLY A 148 -0.79 -7.21 7.96
C GLY A 148 -0.85 -8.34 8.99
N ASN A 149 -1.85 -8.29 9.88
CA ASN A 149 -2.08 -9.31 10.92
C ASN A 149 -2.84 -10.56 10.43
N LYS A 150 -3.27 -10.60 9.16
CA LYS A 150 -3.97 -11.72 8.51
C LYS A 150 -5.29 -12.15 9.16
N ASN A 151 -5.89 -11.31 10.01
CA ASN A 151 -7.10 -11.62 10.75
C ASN A 151 -8.35 -11.18 10.00
N LEU A 152 -9.19 -12.12 9.57
CA LEU A 152 -10.45 -11.86 8.86
C LEU A 152 -11.65 -11.73 9.81
N GLY A 153 -11.49 -11.98 11.11
CA GLY A 153 -12.63 -12.02 12.03
C GLY A 153 -13.70 -13.01 11.58
N ASP A 154 -14.95 -12.76 11.98
CA ASP A 154 -16.07 -13.64 11.68
C ASP A 154 -16.83 -13.25 10.41
N LYS A 155 -16.89 -11.96 10.08
CA LYS A 155 -17.66 -11.42 8.95
C LYS A 155 -16.77 -11.11 7.77
N ILE A 156 -16.94 -11.85 6.68
CA ILE A 156 -16.15 -11.73 5.46
C ILE A 156 -16.29 -10.37 4.76
N ASP A 157 -17.33 -9.62 5.03
CA ASP A 157 -17.65 -8.38 4.34
C ASP A 157 -17.41 -7.11 5.18
N THR A 158 -16.81 -7.24 6.39
CA THR A 158 -16.51 -6.08 7.26
C THR A 158 -15.11 -6.10 7.87
N PHE A 159 -14.37 -7.17 7.81
CA PHE A 159 -13.12 -7.39 8.54
C PHE A 159 -12.04 -6.29 8.32
N TRP A 160 -12.08 -5.57 7.20
CA TRP A 160 -11.18 -4.46 6.91
C TRP A 160 -11.71 -3.09 7.43
N LEU A 161 -12.92 -3.09 8.01
CA LEU A 161 -13.61 -1.92 8.55
C LEU A 161 -13.83 -1.97 10.07
N ASP A 162 -13.80 -3.18 10.66
CA ASP A 162 -14.18 -3.47 12.04
C ASP A 162 -12.97 -3.74 12.97
N ASN A 163 -11.78 -3.37 12.55
CA ASN A 163 -10.52 -3.52 13.28
C ASN A 163 -9.98 -4.96 13.44
N HIS A 164 -10.58 -5.99 12.84
CA HIS A 164 -9.98 -7.32 12.83
C HIS A 164 -8.71 -7.35 11.96
N LEU A 165 -8.81 -6.92 10.70
CA LEU A 165 -7.64 -6.79 9.84
C LEU A 165 -6.91 -5.47 10.11
N LYS A 166 -5.59 -5.56 10.31
CA LYS A 166 -4.74 -4.41 10.56
C LYS A 166 -3.45 -4.52 9.75
N ILE A 167 -2.94 -3.39 9.30
CA ILE A 167 -1.70 -3.26 8.53
C ILE A 167 -0.98 -1.98 8.91
N SER A 168 0.35 -1.96 8.84
CA SER A 168 1.15 -0.76 9.11
C SER A 168 1.47 0.02 7.83
N PRO A 169 1.85 1.30 7.94
CA PRO A 169 2.27 2.11 6.80
C PRO A 169 3.44 1.51 6.02
N ASP A 170 4.48 1.00 6.68
CA ASP A 170 5.61 0.36 6.02
C ASP A 170 5.22 -0.92 5.26
N GLU A 171 4.29 -1.73 5.80
CA GLU A 171 3.72 -2.88 5.09
C GLU A 171 2.92 -2.46 3.86
N GLN A 172 2.14 -1.36 3.95
CA GLN A 172 1.42 -0.76 2.81
C GLN A 172 2.40 -0.24 1.75
N LEU A 173 3.49 0.42 2.17
CA LEU A 173 4.54 0.89 1.26
C LEU A 173 5.15 -0.25 0.46
N GLY A 174 5.48 -1.35 1.15
CA GLY A 174 6.00 -2.57 0.52
C GLY A 174 4.98 -3.20 -0.46
N LEU A 175 3.69 -3.17 -0.13
CA LEU A 175 2.63 -3.64 -1.03
C LEU A 175 2.55 -2.78 -2.30
N MET A 176 2.59 -1.45 -2.17
CA MET A 176 2.56 -0.54 -3.33
C MET A 176 3.73 -0.76 -4.27
N LYS A 177 4.93 -0.91 -3.73
CA LYS A 177 6.12 -1.23 -4.51
C LYS A 177 5.99 -2.55 -5.27
N ARG A 178 5.55 -3.61 -4.61
CA ARG A 178 5.35 -4.92 -5.25
C ARG A 178 4.26 -4.88 -6.32
N LEU A 179 3.17 -4.14 -6.09
CA LEU A 179 2.10 -3.95 -7.08
C LEU A 179 2.62 -3.24 -8.33
N TYR A 180 3.39 -2.18 -8.16
CA TYR A 180 3.93 -1.39 -9.27
C TYR A 180 4.83 -2.23 -10.19
N PHE A 181 5.68 -3.09 -9.62
CA PHE A 181 6.66 -3.90 -10.34
C PHE A 181 6.17 -5.31 -10.71
N ASP A 182 4.87 -5.59 -10.67
CA ASP A 182 4.30 -6.93 -10.96
C ASP A 182 4.90 -8.06 -10.10
N GLN A 183 5.25 -7.76 -8.85
CA GLN A 183 5.90 -8.68 -7.93
C GLN A 183 4.92 -9.34 -6.93
N LEU A 184 3.63 -9.04 -7.04
CA LEU A 184 2.60 -9.75 -6.28
C LEU A 184 2.25 -11.07 -6.96
N PRO A 185 1.76 -12.09 -6.22
CA PRO A 185 1.47 -13.42 -6.77
C PRO A 185 0.16 -13.44 -7.58
N PHE A 186 -0.06 -12.44 -8.44
CA PHE A 186 -1.20 -12.29 -9.32
C PHE A 186 -0.75 -12.18 -10.77
N GLN A 187 -1.62 -12.51 -11.72
CA GLN A 187 -1.35 -12.29 -13.13
C GLN A 187 -1.05 -10.80 -13.40
N LYS A 188 -0.19 -10.53 -14.38
CA LYS A 188 0.17 -9.14 -14.76
C LYS A 188 -1.06 -8.32 -15.17
N ARG A 189 -2.01 -8.93 -15.89
CA ARG A 189 -3.28 -8.29 -16.27
C ARG A 189 -4.06 -7.83 -15.03
N THR A 190 -4.17 -8.69 -14.02
CA THR A 190 -4.85 -8.38 -12.75
C THR A 190 -4.19 -7.16 -12.06
N GLN A 191 -2.87 -7.16 -11.96
CA GLN A 191 -2.12 -6.07 -11.35
C GLN A 191 -2.24 -4.77 -12.17
N GLN A 192 -2.20 -4.86 -13.51
CA GLN A 192 -2.35 -3.70 -14.38
C GLN A 192 -3.71 -3.01 -14.21
N ILE A 193 -4.82 -3.77 -14.21
CA ILE A 193 -6.16 -3.21 -14.02
C ILE A 193 -6.26 -2.43 -12.70
N VAL A 194 -5.66 -2.95 -11.63
CA VAL A 194 -5.69 -2.28 -10.33
C VAL A 194 -4.79 -1.04 -10.31
N ARG A 195 -3.60 -1.08 -10.95
CA ARG A 195 -2.76 0.12 -11.10
C ARG A 195 -3.49 1.23 -11.87
N ASP A 196 -4.16 0.88 -12.98
CA ASP A 196 -4.92 1.85 -13.79
C ASP A 196 -6.08 2.45 -12.98
N ALA A 197 -6.74 1.63 -12.15
CA ALA A 197 -7.79 2.13 -11.26
C ALA A 197 -7.25 3.08 -10.17
N MET A 198 -5.97 2.99 -9.80
CA MET A 198 -5.34 3.88 -8.81
C MET A 198 -4.94 5.25 -9.39
N LEU A 199 -4.80 5.41 -10.70
CA LEU A 199 -4.41 6.66 -11.35
C LEU A 199 -5.38 7.80 -11.02
N GLN A 200 -4.87 8.92 -10.51
CA GLN A 200 -5.65 10.10 -10.14
C GLN A 200 -5.31 11.31 -11.00
N GLU A 201 -4.03 11.54 -11.27
CA GLU A 201 -3.54 12.66 -12.04
C GLU A 201 -2.48 12.16 -13.02
N ASP A 202 -2.57 12.58 -14.28
CA ASP A 202 -1.58 12.26 -15.31
C ASP A 202 -1.39 13.49 -16.22
N ASN A 203 -0.16 13.98 -16.28
CA ASN A 203 0.22 15.15 -17.06
C ASN A 203 1.68 15.04 -17.52
N THR A 204 2.19 16.05 -18.21
CA THR A 204 3.56 16.05 -18.76
C THR A 204 4.66 16.08 -17.70
N ALA A 205 4.36 16.50 -16.47
CA ALA A 205 5.34 16.64 -15.40
C ALA A 205 5.38 15.40 -14.48
N TYR A 206 4.23 14.82 -14.20
CA TYR A 206 4.13 13.66 -13.30
C TYR A 206 2.87 12.83 -13.55
N SER A 207 2.89 11.60 -13.05
CA SER A 207 1.72 10.74 -12.89
C SER A 207 1.57 10.41 -11.40
N LEU A 208 0.36 10.61 -10.84
CA LEU A 208 0.06 10.39 -9.44
C LEU A 208 -1.04 9.33 -9.29
N SER A 209 -0.69 8.22 -8.67
CA SER A 209 -1.60 7.11 -8.43
C SER A 209 -1.73 6.85 -6.93
N TYR A 210 -2.96 6.79 -6.42
CA TYR A 210 -3.17 6.45 -5.02
C TYR A 210 -4.57 5.89 -4.74
N LYS A 211 -4.70 5.24 -3.58
CA LYS A 211 -5.98 4.87 -2.97
C LYS A 211 -6.11 5.50 -1.60
N THR A 212 -7.30 6.01 -1.32
CA THR A 212 -7.65 6.57 -0.01
C THR A 212 -8.32 5.53 0.88
N GLY A 213 -8.16 5.69 2.21
CA GLY A 213 -8.91 4.97 3.23
C GLY A 213 -9.44 5.92 4.30
N TRP A 214 -10.59 5.60 4.88
CA TRP A 214 -11.14 6.27 6.06
C TRP A 214 -11.98 5.29 6.85
N GLY A 215 -11.73 5.21 8.14
CA GLY A 215 -12.43 4.37 9.10
C GLY A 215 -12.17 4.85 10.52
N PHE A 216 -12.51 4.02 11.51
CA PHE A 216 -12.39 4.35 12.93
C PHE A 216 -11.65 3.24 13.67
N ASP A 217 -10.71 3.61 14.55
CA ASP A 217 -10.04 2.66 15.43
C ASP A 217 -10.98 2.22 16.59
N GLU A 218 -10.52 1.30 17.44
CA GLU A 218 -11.29 0.77 18.57
C GLU A 218 -11.67 1.83 19.60
N LYS A 219 -10.98 2.98 19.59
CA LYS A 219 -11.27 4.13 20.45
C LYS A 219 -12.13 5.18 19.75
N ASN A 220 -12.66 4.84 18.57
CA ASN A 220 -13.45 5.73 17.72
C ASN A 220 -12.69 6.97 17.22
N ASN A 221 -11.35 6.92 17.17
CA ASN A 221 -10.58 7.95 16.47
C ASN A 221 -10.67 7.74 14.96
N ASN A 222 -10.74 8.84 14.22
CA ASN A 222 -10.65 8.82 12.77
C ASN A 222 -9.27 8.32 12.32
N ILE A 223 -9.25 7.37 11.39
CA ILE A 223 -8.05 6.86 10.72
C ILE A 223 -8.18 7.16 9.24
N GLY A 224 -7.28 8.00 8.72
CA GLY A 224 -7.23 8.39 7.32
C GLY A 224 -5.96 7.86 6.63
N TRP A 225 -6.11 7.34 5.41
CA TRP A 225 -5.01 6.80 4.62
C TRP A 225 -4.92 7.45 3.24
N ILE A 226 -3.70 7.62 2.75
CA ILE A 226 -3.36 7.68 1.33
C ILE A 226 -2.18 6.77 1.10
N VAL A 227 -2.31 5.82 0.17
CA VAL A 227 -1.26 4.88 -0.21
C VAL A 227 -1.10 4.87 -1.72
N GLY A 228 0.13 4.98 -2.22
CA GLY A 228 0.33 5.04 -3.67
C GLY A 228 1.75 5.36 -4.09
N TRP A 229 1.86 5.96 -5.27
CA TRP A 229 3.13 6.40 -5.84
C TRP A 229 2.95 7.65 -6.69
N ILE A 230 4.02 8.42 -6.79
CA ILE A 230 4.19 9.48 -7.80
C ILE A 230 5.34 9.07 -8.72
N GLU A 231 5.14 9.26 -10.01
CA GLU A 231 6.15 9.01 -11.03
C GLU A 231 6.54 10.35 -11.68
N GLU A 232 7.80 10.68 -11.61
CA GLU A 232 8.40 11.82 -12.32
C GLU A 232 9.63 11.33 -13.11
N ASN A 233 9.77 11.76 -14.35
CA ASN A 233 10.87 11.36 -15.23
C ASN A 233 11.05 9.82 -15.33
N LYS A 234 9.95 9.07 -15.32
CA LYS A 234 9.90 7.59 -15.33
C LYS A 234 10.51 6.94 -14.07
N HIS A 235 10.65 7.68 -12.97
CA HIS A 235 11.08 7.15 -11.68
C HIS A 235 9.92 7.15 -10.70
N PRO A 236 9.52 5.97 -10.18
CA PRO A 236 8.48 5.88 -9.18
C PRO A 236 9.03 6.17 -7.75
N TYR A 237 8.22 6.88 -6.99
CA TYR A 237 8.41 7.15 -5.57
C TYR A 237 7.14 6.68 -4.85
N PHE A 238 7.28 5.67 -4.00
CA PHE A 238 6.16 5.08 -3.27
C PHE A 238 5.96 5.82 -1.96
N PHE A 239 4.73 6.10 -1.60
CA PHE A 239 4.45 6.81 -0.36
C PHE A 239 3.20 6.30 0.35
N VAL A 240 3.19 6.51 1.65
CA VAL A 240 2.04 6.29 2.53
C VAL A 240 1.90 7.47 3.47
N THR A 241 0.68 7.98 3.60
CA THR A 241 0.27 8.92 4.65
C THR A 241 -0.77 8.25 5.50
N LEU A 242 -0.54 8.22 6.82
CA LEU A 242 -1.51 7.83 7.83
C LEU A 242 -1.84 9.06 8.68
N VAL A 243 -3.13 9.32 8.86
CA VAL A 243 -3.63 10.42 9.71
C VAL A 243 -4.53 9.84 10.78
N LYS A 244 -4.39 10.30 12.02
CA LYS A 244 -5.23 9.94 13.15
C LYS A 244 -5.75 11.19 13.83
N SER A 245 -7.06 11.22 14.13
CA SER A 245 -7.69 12.33 14.85
C SER A 245 -8.81 11.87 15.78
N ALA A 246 -8.84 12.41 16.97
CA ALA A 246 -9.97 12.24 17.91
C ALA A 246 -11.13 13.21 17.62
N ASP A 247 -10.94 14.21 16.77
CA ASP A 247 -11.97 15.17 16.41
C ASP A 247 -13.01 14.54 15.48
N PRO A 248 -14.29 14.38 15.93
CA PRO A 248 -15.33 13.80 15.09
C PRO A 248 -15.76 14.70 13.93
N ALA A 249 -15.44 16.00 13.98
CA ALA A 249 -15.81 16.98 12.96
C ALA A 249 -14.73 17.18 11.89
N ILE A 250 -13.63 16.42 11.95
CA ILE A 250 -12.52 16.55 11.00
C ILE A 250 -12.95 16.24 9.57
N ASP A 251 -12.62 17.11 8.63
CA ASP A 251 -12.68 16.77 7.20
C ASP A 251 -11.51 15.88 6.82
N MET A 252 -11.61 14.60 7.14
CA MET A 252 -10.58 13.61 6.85
C MET A 252 -10.27 13.51 5.37
N LYS A 253 -11.22 13.79 4.48
CA LYS A 253 -10.99 13.77 3.02
C LYS A 253 -10.00 14.85 2.61
N ALA A 254 -10.22 16.08 3.08
CA ALA A 254 -9.34 17.21 2.78
C ALA A 254 -8.00 17.10 3.51
N VAL A 255 -8.01 16.82 4.81
CA VAL A 255 -6.81 16.83 5.67
C VAL A 255 -5.75 15.84 5.17
N ARG A 256 -6.10 14.57 4.96
CA ARG A 256 -5.13 13.57 4.47
C ARG A 256 -4.53 13.94 3.12
N LEU A 257 -5.34 14.54 2.20
CA LEU A 257 -4.87 14.91 0.87
C LEU A 257 -3.95 16.15 0.93
N ASN A 258 -4.33 17.15 1.73
CA ASN A 258 -3.53 18.36 1.93
C ASN A 258 -2.17 18.05 2.55
N ILE A 259 -2.13 17.19 3.58
CA ILE A 259 -0.89 16.73 4.20
C ILE A 259 -0.02 16.02 3.16
N THR A 260 -0.57 15.04 2.43
CA THR A 260 0.18 14.28 1.44
C THR A 260 0.75 15.19 0.34
N LYS A 261 -0.10 16.03 -0.28
CA LYS A 261 0.36 16.93 -1.36
C LYS A 261 1.35 17.99 -0.84
N GLY A 262 1.14 18.51 0.36
CA GLY A 262 2.06 19.45 1.01
C GLY A 262 3.45 18.84 1.22
N ILE A 263 3.51 17.62 1.74
CA ILE A 263 4.77 16.90 1.94
C ILE A 263 5.44 16.58 0.60
N LEU A 264 4.71 16.04 -0.38
CA LEU A 264 5.24 15.76 -1.71
C LEU A 264 5.82 17.03 -2.34
N LYS A 265 5.15 18.17 -2.20
CA LYS A 265 5.65 19.47 -2.68
C LYS A 265 6.95 19.90 -1.98
N GLN A 266 7.03 19.75 -0.65
CA GLN A 266 8.26 20.03 0.11
C GLN A 266 9.42 19.14 -0.34
N LEU A 267 9.16 17.87 -0.67
CA LEU A 267 10.15 16.93 -1.16
C LEU A 267 10.56 17.16 -2.63
N GLY A 268 9.96 18.17 -3.29
CA GLY A 268 10.36 18.64 -4.61
C GLY A 268 9.49 18.15 -5.76
N PHE A 269 8.39 17.43 -5.48
CA PHE A 269 7.46 16.98 -6.52
C PHE A 269 6.52 18.10 -7.00
N PHE A 270 5.85 17.86 -8.14
CA PHE A 270 4.92 18.78 -8.83
C PHE A 270 5.58 19.99 -9.50
N ASN A 271 6.90 20.11 -9.48
CA ASN A 271 7.61 21.26 -10.04
C ASN A 271 8.01 21.09 -11.51
N GLY A 272 7.71 19.93 -12.11
CA GLY A 272 8.05 19.65 -13.51
C GLY A 272 9.53 19.85 -13.79
N ARG A 273 10.41 19.24 -13.02
CA ARG A 273 11.86 19.33 -13.30
C ARG A 273 12.14 18.65 -14.64
N MET A 274 12.48 19.47 -15.63
CA MET A 274 13.02 19.02 -16.90
C MET A 274 14.42 18.40 -16.71
#